data_4888a5c298b51b8ae79da926674aa699
#
_entry.id   4888a5c298b51b8ae79da926674aa699
#
_cell.length_a   1.000
_cell.length_b   1.000
_cell.length_c   1.000
_cell.angle_alpha   90.00
_cell.angle_beta   90.00
_cell.angle_gamma   90.00
#
_symmetry.space_group_name_H-M   'P 1'
#
loop_
_entity.id
_entity.type
_entity.pdbx_description
1 polymer ?
#
loop_
_entity_poly.entity_id
_entity_poly.type
_entity_poly.pdbx_seq_one_letter_code
_entity_poly.pdbx_strand_id
1 'polypeptide(L)'
;MLTSGGDCQALNAAMRGVVKGLCSKRDDVEIYGFKDGYKGLIYADFSMLTSKDFSGILTRGGTILGTSRQPFKLMRVPDKDGLDKVEAMKHTYHKLNLNCLVILGGNGTHKTANLLREEGLNVVTLPKTIDNDLWGTDMTFGFQSAVDIATDTIDRIHTTATSHSRVFIIEVMGHKVGHVTLHAGIAGGADIILLPEIPYDIKAITKVIDGRT
;
A
#
# COMPACT_ATOMS: atom_id res chain seq x y z
N MET A 1 7.75 -0.29 -14.19
CA MET A 1 7.02 -0.03 -12.93
C MET A 1 7.12 -1.22 -12.00
N LEU A 2 6.99 -0.98 -10.69
CA LEU A 2 6.96 -2.03 -9.67
C LEU A 2 6.06 -1.65 -8.48
N THR A 3 5.61 -2.67 -7.76
CA THR A 3 4.86 -2.55 -6.50
C THR A 3 5.65 -3.22 -5.38
N SER A 4 5.87 -2.56 -4.25
CA SER A 4 6.71 -3.08 -3.18
C SER A 4 6.08 -2.90 -1.79
N GLY A 5 6.35 -3.84 -0.90
CA GLY A 5 5.80 -3.89 0.46
C GLY A 5 4.50 -4.70 0.52
N GLY A 6 3.60 -4.37 1.47
CA GLY A 6 2.28 -4.99 1.54
C GLY A 6 1.41 -4.61 0.33
N ASP A 7 0.52 -5.49 -0.08
CA ASP A 7 -0.47 -5.20 -1.10
C ASP A 7 -1.71 -4.51 -0.52
N CYS A 8 -2.51 -3.93 -1.37
CA CYS A 8 -3.82 -3.40 -1.04
C CYS A 8 -4.71 -3.29 -2.29
N GLN A 9 -5.98 -3.07 -2.07
CA GLN A 9 -7.01 -3.07 -3.12
C GLN A 9 -6.77 -2.03 -4.22
N ALA A 10 -6.08 -0.92 -3.95
CA ALA A 10 -5.89 0.18 -4.90
C ALA A 10 -4.70 0.03 -5.85
N LEU A 11 -3.81 -0.95 -5.66
CA LEU A 11 -2.55 -1.06 -6.44
C LEU A 11 -2.80 -1.22 -7.93
N ASN A 12 -3.64 -2.16 -8.32
CA ASN A 12 -3.97 -2.40 -9.73
C ASN A 12 -4.66 -1.20 -10.37
N ALA A 13 -5.57 -0.53 -9.64
CA ALA A 13 -6.24 0.67 -10.10
C ALA A 13 -5.24 1.82 -10.34
N ALA A 14 -4.31 2.04 -9.41
CA ALA A 14 -3.27 3.07 -9.53
C ALA A 14 -2.33 2.79 -10.71
N MET A 15 -1.85 1.54 -10.86
CA MET A 15 -1.02 1.14 -12.02
C MET A 15 -1.76 1.36 -13.34
N ARG A 16 -3.05 0.95 -13.41
CA ARG A 16 -3.89 1.20 -14.58
C ARG A 16 -4.00 2.70 -14.88
N GLY A 17 -4.20 3.54 -13.86
CA GLY A 17 -4.25 4.99 -14.00
C GLY A 17 -2.99 5.56 -14.64
N VAL A 18 -1.82 5.16 -14.15
CA VAL A 18 -0.51 5.54 -14.71
C VAL A 18 -0.40 5.14 -16.19
N VAL A 19 -0.67 3.87 -16.50
CA VAL A 19 -0.52 3.35 -17.87
C VAL A 19 -1.50 4.03 -18.83
N LYS A 20 -2.78 4.12 -18.46
CA LYS A 20 -3.77 4.79 -19.31
C LYS A 20 -3.45 6.28 -19.51
N GLY A 21 -3.00 6.96 -18.45
CA GLY A 21 -2.57 8.35 -18.53
C GLY A 21 -1.37 8.58 -19.45
N LEU A 22 -0.38 7.68 -19.42
CA LEU A 22 0.78 7.74 -20.32
C LEU A 22 0.37 7.46 -21.77
N CYS A 23 -0.31 6.34 -22.01
CA CYS A 23 -0.71 5.94 -23.36
C CYS A 23 -1.74 6.87 -24.01
N SER A 24 -2.46 7.70 -23.24
CA SER A 24 -3.33 8.74 -23.80
C SER A 24 -2.58 9.96 -24.31
N LYS A 25 -1.32 10.14 -23.93
CA LYS A 25 -0.50 11.31 -24.29
C LYS A 25 0.65 10.97 -25.23
N ARG A 26 1.03 9.70 -25.31
CA ARG A 26 2.16 9.21 -26.11
C ARG A 26 1.85 7.83 -26.68
N ASP A 27 2.18 7.63 -27.95
CA ASP A 27 1.99 6.38 -28.67
C ASP A 27 3.19 5.43 -28.55
N ASP A 28 4.37 5.96 -28.16
CA ASP A 28 5.66 5.28 -28.10
C ASP A 28 6.05 4.79 -26.68
N VAL A 29 5.07 4.43 -25.86
CA VAL A 29 5.28 3.99 -24.47
C VAL A 29 5.54 2.49 -24.40
N GLU A 30 6.71 2.11 -23.92
CA GLU A 30 7.03 0.73 -23.52
C GLU A 30 6.94 0.59 -22.01
N ILE A 31 6.30 -0.48 -21.53
CA ILE A 31 6.04 -0.70 -20.12
C ILE A 31 6.70 -1.99 -19.65
N TYR A 32 7.67 -1.84 -18.77
CA TYR A 32 8.34 -2.95 -18.09
C TYR A 32 7.72 -3.12 -16.70
N GLY A 33 7.06 -4.24 -16.45
CA GLY A 33 6.51 -4.62 -15.15
C GLY A 33 7.48 -5.52 -14.40
N PHE A 34 8.17 -5.02 -13.38
CA PHE A 34 9.08 -5.82 -12.55
C PHE A 34 8.28 -6.65 -11.56
N LYS A 35 8.56 -7.96 -11.52
CA LYS A 35 7.88 -8.91 -10.65
C LYS A 35 8.41 -8.81 -9.20
N ASP A 36 7.53 -9.02 -8.25
CA ASP A 36 7.87 -9.04 -6.83
C ASP A 36 8.64 -7.80 -6.34
N GLY A 37 8.31 -6.63 -6.89
CA GLY A 37 8.85 -5.35 -6.43
C GLY A 37 10.33 -5.15 -6.75
N TYR A 38 11.10 -4.64 -5.78
CA TYR A 38 12.54 -4.42 -5.96
C TYR A 38 13.31 -5.70 -6.26
N LYS A 39 12.80 -6.86 -5.86
CA LYS A 39 13.42 -8.14 -6.20
C LYS A 39 13.51 -8.31 -7.72
N GLY A 40 12.43 -8.04 -8.43
CA GLY A 40 12.44 -8.11 -9.89
C GLY A 40 13.40 -7.11 -10.54
N LEU A 41 13.54 -5.91 -9.98
CA LEU A 41 14.51 -4.93 -10.48
C LEU A 41 15.96 -5.36 -10.21
N ILE A 42 16.25 -5.97 -9.04
CA ILE A 42 17.57 -6.49 -8.67
C ILE A 42 18.01 -7.61 -9.61
N TYR A 43 17.12 -8.57 -9.88
CA TYR A 43 17.44 -9.79 -10.64
C TYR A 43 17.01 -9.73 -12.11
N ALA A 44 16.58 -8.56 -12.60
CA ALA A 44 16.08 -8.35 -13.96
C ALA A 44 14.92 -9.29 -14.34
N ASP A 45 14.02 -9.58 -13.38
CA ASP A 45 12.79 -10.37 -13.62
C ASP A 45 11.62 -9.42 -13.90
N PHE A 46 11.24 -9.34 -15.17
CA PHE A 46 10.20 -8.44 -15.64
C PHE A 46 9.39 -9.05 -16.78
N SER A 47 8.27 -8.44 -17.09
CA SER A 47 7.47 -8.70 -18.27
C SER A 47 7.27 -7.40 -19.05
N MET A 48 7.31 -7.48 -20.37
CA MET A 48 6.84 -6.40 -21.24
C MET A 48 5.32 -6.40 -21.21
N LEU A 49 4.73 -5.26 -20.87
CA LEU A 49 3.28 -5.11 -20.72
C LEU A 49 2.73 -4.10 -21.72
N THR A 50 1.51 -4.30 -22.12
CA THR A 50 0.78 -3.43 -23.01
C THR A 50 -0.40 -2.78 -22.27
N SER A 51 -0.99 -1.73 -22.84
CA SER A 51 -2.21 -1.13 -22.28
C SER A 51 -3.37 -2.13 -22.10
N LYS A 52 -3.36 -3.27 -22.82
CA LYS A 52 -4.38 -4.33 -22.71
C LYS A 52 -4.23 -5.11 -21.40
N ASP A 53 -3.00 -5.33 -20.92
CA ASP A 53 -2.72 -6.08 -19.68
C ASP A 53 -3.27 -5.36 -18.44
N PHE A 54 -3.51 -4.06 -18.56
CA PHE A 54 -4.15 -3.23 -17.52
C PHE A 54 -5.67 -3.10 -17.70
N SER A 55 -6.27 -3.87 -18.61
CA SER A 55 -7.72 -3.92 -18.78
C SER A 55 -8.33 -4.93 -17.79
N GLY A 56 -9.51 -4.60 -17.24
CA GLY A 56 -10.20 -5.50 -16.31
C GLY A 56 -9.60 -5.63 -14.90
N ILE A 57 -8.56 -4.86 -14.57
CA ILE A 57 -7.90 -4.95 -13.25
C ILE A 57 -8.34 -3.87 -12.26
N LEU A 58 -9.23 -2.96 -12.63
CA LEU A 58 -9.62 -1.81 -11.81
C LEU A 58 -10.16 -2.23 -10.43
N THR A 59 -10.99 -3.25 -10.39
CA THR A 59 -11.62 -3.79 -9.17
C THR A 59 -10.92 -5.03 -8.62
N ARG A 60 -9.82 -5.46 -9.24
CA ARG A 60 -9.05 -6.62 -8.81
C ARG A 60 -8.13 -6.24 -7.67
N GLY A 61 -8.24 -6.93 -6.54
CA GLY A 61 -7.35 -6.75 -5.38
C GLY A 61 -5.93 -7.25 -5.62
N GLY A 62 -5.04 -6.94 -4.67
CA GLY A 62 -3.64 -7.28 -4.76
C GLY A 62 -2.89 -6.51 -5.85
N THR A 63 -1.89 -7.13 -6.45
CA THR A 63 -1.11 -6.56 -7.54
C THR A 63 -0.80 -7.59 -8.61
N ILE A 64 -1.00 -7.23 -9.89
CA ILE A 64 -0.70 -8.11 -11.02
C ILE A 64 0.82 -8.33 -11.22
N LEU A 65 1.65 -7.47 -10.61
CA LEU A 65 3.12 -7.59 -10.68
C LEU A 65 3.71 -8.42 -9.54
N GLY A 66 2.90 -8.82 -8.56
CA GLY A 66 3.41 -9.38 -7.33
C GLY A 66 4.12 -8.32 -6.47
N THR A 67 4.46 -8.68 -5.25
CA THR A 67 5.16 -7.79 -4.32
C THR A 67 6.04 -8.59 -3.38
N SER A 68 7.11 -7.96 -2.90
CA SER A 68 7.94 -8.50 -1.85
C SER A 68 8.41 -7.40 -0.90
N ARG A 69 8.80 -7.80 0.30
CA ARG A 69 9.41 -6.89 1.27
C ARG A 69 10.93 -6.97 1.16
N GLN A 70 11.54 -5.89 0.70
CA GLN A 70 12.99 -5.70 0.70
C GLN A 70 13.32 -4.58 1.70
N PRO A 71 13.81 -4.91 2.91
CA PRO A 71 14.05 -3.89 3.94
C PRO A 71 15.08 -2.85 3.48
N PHE A 72 14.75 -1.57 3.59
CA PHE A 72 15.64 -0.47 3.20
C PHE A 72 17.04 -0.58 3.81
N LYS A 73 17.11 -0.97 5.10
CA LYS A 73 18.38 -1.13 5.82
C LYS A 73 19.32 -2.16 5.19
N LEU A 74 18.77 -3.10 4.41
CA LEU A 74 19.52 -4.18 3.76
C LEU A 74 19.82 -3.90 2.28
N MET A 75 19.42 -2.74 1.75
CA MET A 75 19.66 -2.42 0.33
C MET A 75 21.13 -2.25 0.00
N ARG A 76 21.90 -1.64 0.90
CA ARG A 76 23.36 -1.46 0.74
C ARG A 76 24.19 -2.63 1.32
N VAL A 77 23.53 -3.67 1.81
CA VAL A 77 24.19 -4.88 2.28
C VAL A 77 24.14 -5.91 1.15
N PRO A 78 25.30 -6.40 0.67
CA PRO A 78 25.36 -7.46 -0.33
C PRO A 78 24.52 -8.66 0.10
N ASP A 79 23.97 -9.38 -0.87
CA ASP A 79 23.27 -10.63 -0.57
C ASP A 79 24.26 -11.77 -0.25
N LYS A 80 23.74 -12.99 -0.11
CA LYS A 80 24.55 -14.17 0.26
C LYS A 80 25.59 -14.51 -0.80
N ASP A 81 25.37 -14.11 -2.05
CA ASP A 81 26.23 -14.36 -3.19
C ASP A 81 27.16 -13.16 -3.47
N GLY A 82 27.16 -12.16 -2.58
CA GLY A 82 27.99 -10.96 -2.68
C GLY A 82 27.46 -9.90 -3.66
N LEU A 83 26.21 -10.03 -4.14
CA LEU A 83 25.62 -9.09 -5.08
C LEU A 83 25.31 -7.74 -4.40
N ASP A 84 25.85 -6.65 -4.95
CA ASP A 84 25.43 -5.30 -4.62
C ASP A 84 24.06 -5.02 -5.27
N LYS A 85 23.02 -4.94 -4.45
CA LYS A 85 21.64 -4.79 -4.92
C LYS A 85 21.41 -3.43 -5.58
N VAL A 86 22.08 -2.37 -5.11
CA VAL A 86 21.93 -1.03 -5.67
C VAL A 86 22.54 -0.97 -7.06
N GLU A 87 23.76 -1.49 -7.21
CA GLU A 87 24.42 -1.57 -8.51
C GLU A 87 23.66 -2.49 -9.48
N ALA A 88 23.10 -3.61 -9.01
CA ALA A 88 22.27 -4.48 -9.82
C ALA A 88 21.01 -3.77 -10.34
N MET A 89 20.32 -2.99 -9.51
CA MET A 89 19.16 -2.20 -9.93
C MET A 89 19.54 -1.11 -10.95
N LYS A 90 20.66 -0.42 -10.75
CA LYS A 90 21.21 0.56 -11.71
C LYS A 90 21.55 -0.10 -13.04
N HIS A 91 22.25 -1.24 -12.98
CA HIS A 91 22.56 -2.01 -14.17
C HIS A 91 21.31 -2.39 -14.98
N THR A 92 20.30 -2.92 -14.31
CA THR A 92 19.01 -3.26 -14.94
C THR A 92 18.34 -2.03 -15.57
N TYR A 93 18.33 -0.91 -14.87
CA TYR A 93 17.78 0.36 -15.37
C TYR A 93 18.46 0.81 -16.67
N HIS A 94 19.78 0.86 -16.67
CA HIS A 94 20.54 1.30 -17.83
C HIS A 94 20.52 0.28 -18.99
N LYS A 95 20.62 -1.01 -18.69
CA LYS A 95 20.55 -2.09 -19.68
C LYS A 95 19.24 -2.08 -20.47
N LEU A 96 18.13 -1.76 -19.81
CA LEU A 96 16.80 -1.67 -20.43
C LEU A 96 16.50 -0.27 -21.01
N ASN A 97 17.43 0.68 -20.94
CA ASN A 97 17.25 2.08 -21.36
C ASN A 97 15.98 2.71 -20.78
N LEU A 98 15.70 2.44 -19.50
CA LEU A 98 14.49 2.98 -18.85
C LEU A 98 14.58 4.50 -18.74
N ASN A 99 13.50 5.19 -19.09
CA ASN A 99 13.41 6.65 -18.95
C ASN A 99 13.00 7.04 -17.53
N CYS A 100 12.22 6.19 -16.85
CA CYS A 100 11.71 6.44 -15.52
C CYS A 100 11.32 5.13 -14.82
N LEU A 101 11.50 5.06 -13.50
CA LEU A 101 10.91 4.04 -12.63
C LEU A 101 9.68 4.60 -11.94
N VAL A 102 8.52 3.98 -12.14
CA VAL A 102 7.31 4.26 -11.37
C VAL A 102 7.17 3.21 -10.28
N ILE A 103 7.18 3.65 -9.03
CA ILE A 103 7.25 2.79 -7.85
C ILE A 103 6.06 3.05 -6.93
N LEU A 104 5.28 2.01 -6.63
CA LEU A 104 4.15 2.07 -5.72
C LEU A 104 4.50 1.35 -4.42
N GLY A 105 4.36 2.02 -3.28
CA GLY A 105 4.62 1.40 -1.98
C GLY A 105 4.54 2.32 -0.79
N GLY A 106 4.85 1.78 0.38
CA GLY A 106 4.84 2.49 1.66
C GLY A 106 6.17 3.16 1.99
N ASN A 107 6.33 3.58 3.25
CA ASN A 107 7.50 4.35 3.73
C ASN A 107 8.85 3.70 3.39
N GLY A 108 9.00 2.40 3.65
CA GLY A 108 10.24 1.68 3.32
C GLY A 108 10.56 1.68 1.82
N THR A 109 9.53 1.56 0.99
CA THR A 109 9.63 1.61 -0.47
C THR A 109 10.09 2.99 -0.95
N HIS A 110 9.53 4.07 -0.39
CA HIS A 110 9.92 5.44 -0.72
C HIS A 110 11.37 5.75 -0.31
N LYS A 111 11.85 5.21 0.81
CA LYS A 111 13.27 5.33 1.21
C LYS A 111 14.21 4.68 0.19
N THR A 112 13.86 3.50 -0.32
CA THR A 112 14.63 2.84 -1.39
C THR A 112 14.53 3.60 -2.71
N ALA A 113 13.35 4.12 -3.05
CA ALA A 113 13.16 4.96 -4.23
C ALA A 113 14.02 6.24 -4.17
N ASN A 114 14.08 6.89 -3.01
CA ASN A 114 14.95 8.05 -2.80
C ASN A 114 16.44 7.69 -2.93
N LEU A 115 16.85 6.54 -2.41
CA LEU A 115 18.20 6.03 -2.61
C LEU A 115 18.54 5.91 -4.10
N LEU A 116 17.66 5.31 -4.91
CA LEU A 116 17.87 5.18 -6.36
C LEU A 116 17.91 6.56 -7.05
N ARG A 117 17.10 7.51 -6.59
CA ARG A 117 17.15 8.90 -7.08
C ARG A 117 18.52 9.55 -6.78
N GLU A 118 19.06 9.35 -5.58
CA GLU A 118 20.39 9.83 -5.19
C GLU A 118 21.50 9.18 -6.02
N GLU A 119 21.31 7.94 -6.46
CA GLU A 119 22.19 7.24 -7.40
C GLU A 119 22.00 7.67 -8.87
N GLY A 120 21.18 8.68 -9.14
CA GLY A 120 21.02 9.30 -10.45
C GLY A 120 19.90 8.71 -11.32
N LEU A 121 19.06 7.81 -10.80
CA LEU A 121 17.93 7.27 -11.55
C LEU A 121 16.74 8.23 -11.52
N ASN A 122 16.00 8.32 -12.62
CA ASN A 122 14.73 9.04 -12.65
C ASN A 122 13.63 8.17 -12.04
N VAL A 123 13.08 8.61 -10.92
CA VAL A 123 12.10 7.83 -10.13
C VAL A 123 10.89 8.69 -9.79
N VAL A 124 9.70 8.16 -10.02
CA VAL A 124 8.42 8.71 -9.57
C VAL A 124 7.78 7.70 -8.62
N THR A 125 7.33 8.16 -7.47
CA THR A 125 6.71 7.32 -6.46
C THR A 125 5.23 7.64 -6.26
N LEU A 126 4.43 6.60 -5.97
CA LEU A 126 3.03 6.70 -5.62
C LEU A 126 2.83 6.19 -4.19
N PRO A 127 2.23 7.01 -3.29
CA PRO A 127 2.08 6.66 -1.89
C PRO A 127 1.00 5.58 -1.71
N LYS A 128 1.40 4.35 -1.38
CA LYS A 128 0.52 3.22 -1.17
C LYS A 128 0.69 2.67 0.25
N THR A 129 -0.36 2.78 1.04
CA THR A 129 -0.55 2.11 2.32
C THR A 129 -2.01 2.19 2.70
N ILE A 130 -2.52 1.25 3.49
CA ILE A 130 -3.86 1.35 4.08
C ILE A 130 -3.87 2.26 5.32
N ASP A 131 -2.71 2.50 5.93
CA ASP A 131 -2.59 3.18 7.23
C ASP A 131 -2.72 4.70 7.12
N ASN A 132 -2.57 5.27 5.91
CA ASN A 132 -2.53 6.72 5.65
C ASN A 132 -1.46 7.45 6.48
N ASP A 133 -0.31 6.81 6.68
CA ASP A 133 0.78 7.26 7.57
C ASP A 133 1.99 7.85 6.83
N LEU A 134 1.83 8.22 5.56
CA LEU A 134 2.88 8.84 4.76
C LEU A 134 2.77 10.36 4.78
N TRP A 135 3.82 11.02 5.23
CA TRP A 135 3.89 12.47 5.24
C TRP A 135 3.97 13.05 3.81
N GLY A 136 3.29 14.18 3.58
CA GLY A 136 3.33 14.90 2.30
C GLY A 136 2.24 14.48 1.30
N THR A 137 1.28 13.67 1.74
CA THR A 137 0.06 13.36 0.98
C THR A 137 -1.15 13.40 1.89
N ASP A 138 -2.30 13.86 1.38
CA ASP A 138 -3.56 13.89 2.14
C ASP A 138 -4.15 12.48 2.26
N MET A 139 -4.00 11.68 1.20
CA MET A 139 -4.57 10.33 1.16
C MET A 139 -3.65 9.38 0.38
N THR A 140 -3.45 8.20 0.95
CA THR A 140 -2.66 7.13 0.31
C THR A 140 -3.56 6.18 -0.48
N PHE A 141 -3.01 5.60 -1.55
CA PHE A 141 -3.67 4.53 -2.30
C PHE A 141 -3.86 3.30 -1.41
N GLY A 142 -5.12 2.93 -1.16
CA GLY A 142 -5.51 1.81 -0.32
C GLY A 142 -6.20 2.20 0.99
N PHE A 143 -6.03 3.43 1.48
CA PHE A 143 -6.65 3.88 2.72
C PHE A 143 -8.18 3.85 2.63
N GLN A 144 -8.77 4.51 1.64
CA GLN A 144 -10.22 4.55 1.48
C GLN A 144 -10.83 3.16 1.33
N SER A 145 -10.23 2.29 0.53
CA SER A 145 -10.70 0.91 0.39
C SER A 145 -10.66 0.13 1.71
N ALA A 146 -9.65 0.36 2.55
CA ALA A 146 -9.58 -0.26 3.87
C ALA A 146 -10.67 0.27 4.80
N VAL A 147 -10.95 1.57 4.77
CA VAL A 147 -12.04 2.19 5.54
C VAL A 147 -13.39 1.61 5.11
N ASP A 148 -13.65 1.51 3.81
CA ASP A 148 -14.91 0.98 3.28
C ASP A 148 -15.14 -0.49 3.71
N ILE A 149 -14.11 -1.33 3.61
CA ILE A 149 -14.19 -2.74 4.04
C ILE A 149 -14.42 -2.86 5.56
N ALA A 150 -13.71 -2.05 6.35
CA ALA A 150 -13.86 -2.06 7.79
C ALA A 150 -15.26 -1.58 8.21
N THR A 151 -15.78 -0.54 7.56
CA THR A 151 -17.14 -0.02 7.79
C THR A 151 -18.21 -1.08 7.46
N ASP A 152 -18.14 -1.72 6.30
CA ASP A 152 -19.06 -2.81 5.92
C ASP A 152 -19.01 -3.97 6.93
N THR A 153 -17.85 -4.28 7.47
CA THR A 153 -17.68 -5.32 8.48
C THR A 153 -18.35 -4.91 9.80
N ILE A 154 -18.19 -3.65 10.23
CA ILE A 154 -18.84 -3.10 11.43
C ILE A 154 -20.36 -3.15 11.28
N ASP A 155 -20.91 -2.69 10.15
CA ASP A 155 -22.33 -2.70 9.86
C ASP A 155 -22.95 -4.09 9.98
N ARG A 156 -22.27 -5.12 9.46
CA ARG A 156 -22.73 -6.51 9.53
C ARG A 156 -22.80 -7.05 10.94
N ILE A 157 -21.97 -6.54 11.86
CA ILE A 157 -21.93 -6.97 13.27
C ILE A 157 -23.00 -6.28 14.10
N HIS A 158 -23.40 -5.07 13.77
CA HIS A 158 -24.36 -4.28 14.53
C HIS A 158 -25.66 -5.01 14.82
N THR A 159 -26.26 -5.65 13.83
CA THR A 159 -27.55 -6.33 13.96
C THR A 159 -27.52 -7.48 14.97
N THR A 160 -26.46 -8.29 14.95
CA THR A 160 -26.32 -9.40 15.90
C THR A 160 -25.95 -8.88 17.31
N ALA A 161 -25.18 -7.80 17.40
CA ALA A 161 -24.86 -7.15 18.67
C ALA A 161 -26.16 -6.70 19.39
N THR A 162 -27.03 -5.99 18.69
CA THR A 162 -28.32 -5.53 19.21
C THR A 162 -29.22 -6.69 19.56
N SER A 163 -29.36 -7.70 18.68
CA SER A 163 -30.30 -8.83 18.91
C SER A 163 -29.95 -9.69 20.12
N HIS A 164 -28.67 -9.75 20.50
CA HIS A 164 -28.18 -10.59 21.58
C HIS A 164 -27.68 -9.81 22.80
N SER A 165 -27.83 -8.48 22.83
CA SER A 165 -27.25 -7.59 23.87
C SER A 165 -25.76 -7.91 24.12
N ARG A 166 -24.98 -8.04 23.04
CA ARG A 166 -23.57 -8.39 23.10
C ARG A 166 -22.69 -7.18 22.84
N VAL A 167 -21.53 -7.17 23.48
CA VAL A 167 -20.43 -6.26 23.16
C VAL A 167 -19.48 -6.96 22.18
N PHE A 168 -19.19 -6.33 21.07
CA PHE A 168 -18.20 -6.79 20.10
C PHE A 168 -16.98 -5.88 20.14
N ILE A 169 -15.82 -6.48 20.15
CA ILE A 169 -14.54 -5.78 19.99
C ILE A 169 -14.02 -6.09 18.59
N ILE A 170 -13.86 -5.05 17.79
CA ILE A 170 -13.39 -5.16 16.41
C ILE A 170 -12.00 -4.56 16.35
N GLU A 171 -11.00 -5.40 16.09
CA GLU A 171 -9.62 -4.96 15.87
C GLU A 171 -9.42 -4.61 14.41
N VAL A 172 -8.92 -3.39 14.16
CA VAL A 172 -8.64 -2.87 12.82
C VAL A 172 -7.15 -2.60 12.69
N MET A 173 -6.56 -2.93 11.53
CA MET A 173 -5.16 -2.64 11.24
C MET A 173 -4.91 -1.13 11.16
N GLY A 174 -3.67 -0.71 11.37
CA GLY A 174 -3.28 0.71 11.29
C GLY A 174 -1.81 0.94 11.65
N HIS A 175 -1.03 -0.12 11.88
CA HIS A 175 0.35 -0.08 12.31
C HIS A 175 0.52 0.75 13.61
N LYS A 176 0.92 2.02 13.52
CA LYS A 176 1.12 2.92 14.67
C LYS A 176 0.12 4.07 14.71
N VAL A 177 -0.81 4.12 13.78
CA VAL A 177 -1.80 5.20 13.64
C VAL A 177 -3.20 4.64 13.58
N GLY A 178 -4.16 5.39 14.09
CA GLY A 178 -5.56 4.99 14.19
C GLY A 178 -6.46 5.51 13.07
N HIS A 179 -5.93 5.93 11.93
CA HIS A 179 -6.72 6.57 10.88
C HIS A 179 -7.84 5.67 10.33
N VAL A 180 -7.54 4.40 10.01
CA VAL A 180 -8.57 3.46 9.52
C VAL A 180 -9.62 3.23 10.59
N THR A 181 -9.19 2.98 11.83
CA THR A 181 -10.08 2.74 12.98
C THR A 181 -11.00 3.93 13.24
N LEU A 182 -10.46 5.15 13.19
CA LEU A 182 -11.24 6.37 13.41
C LEU A 182 -12.32 6.54 12.34
N HIS A 183 -11.94 6.48 11.07
CA HIS A 183 -12.88 6.70 9.98
C HIS A 183 -13.93 5.60 9.88
N ALA A 184 -13.51 4.34 9.98
CA ALA A 184 -14.43 3.21 9.93
C ALA A 184 -15.33 3.15 11.18
N GLY A 185 -14.80 3.46 12.35
CA GLY A 185 -15.57 3.49 13.59
C GLY A 185 -16.66 4.58 13.58
N ILE A 186 -16.33 5.77 13.08
CA ILE A 186 -17.33 6.86 12.94
C ILE A 186 -18.37 6.48 11.87
N ALA A 187 -17.94 6.01 10.70
CA ALA A 187 -18.83 5.66 9.61
C ALA A 187 -19.75 4.48 9.94
N GLY A 188 -19.23 3.47 10.64
CA GLY A 188 -19.97 2.29 11.07
C GLY A 188 -20.71 2.46 12.40
N GLY A 189 -20.71 3.66 13.01
CA GLY A 189 -21.46 3.95 14.22
C GLY A 189 -20.96 3.21 15.47
N ALA A 190 -19.66 3.02 15.61
CA ALA A 190 -19.08 2.39 16.80
C ALA A 190 -19.29 3.27 18.04
N ASP A 191 -19.70 2.65 19.15
CA ASP A 191 -19.95 3.36 20.41
C ASP A 191 -18.68 3.87 21.09
N ILE A 192 -17.60 3.13 20.94
CA ILE A 192 -16.28 3.44 21.50
C ILE A 192 -15.24 3.19 20.43
N ILE A 193 -14.37 4.18 20.20
CA ILE A 193 -13.26 4.10 19.26
C ILE A 193 -11.98 4.30 20.05
N LEU A 194 -11.11 3.29 20.07
CA LEU A 194 -9.82 3.33 20.73
C LEU A 194 -8.70 3.53 19.70
N LEU A 195 -7.93 4.57 19.87
CA LEU A 195 -6.84 4.95 18.94
C LEU A 195 -5.48 4.84 19.65
N PRO A 196 -4.42 4.40 18.97
CA PRO A 196 -3.09 4.30 19.57
C PRO A 196 -2.51 5.67 19.98
N GLU A 197 -2.99 6.76 19.39
CA GLU A 197 -2.56 8.12 19.68
C GLU A 197 -3.14 8.68 20.99
N ILE A 198 -4.23 8.11 21.50
CA ILE A 198 -4.97 8.64 22.64
C ILE A 198 -4.96 7.62 23.79
N PRO A 199 -4.38 7.95 24.96
CA PRO A 199 -4.50 7.11 26.14
C PRO A 199 -5.95 6.88 26.53
N TYR A 200 -6.29 5.68 26.93
CA TYR A 200 -7.65 5.32 27.36
C TYR A 200 -7.68 4.75 28.77
N ASP A 201 -8.81 4.92 29.44
CA ASP A 201 -9.08 4.36 30.78
C ASP A 201 -10.11 3.24 30.70
N ILE A 202 -9.70 2.05 31.14
CA ILE A 202 -10.58 0.85 31.18
C ILE A 202 -11.82 1.10 31.99
N LYS A 203 -11.75 1.84 33.13
CA LYS A 203 -12.93 2.15 33.98
C LYS A 203 -13.92 3.01 33.23
N ALA A 204 -13.46 3.98 32.45
CA ALA A 204 -14.33 4.81 31.62
C ALA A 204 -15.04 3.98 30.55
N ILE A 205 -14.32 3.05 29.89
CA ILE A 205 -14.87 2.12 28.89
C ILE A 205 -15.94 1.24 29.53
N THR A 206 -15.65 0.59 30.67
CA THR A 206 -16.60 -0.27 31.39
C THR A 206 -17.89 0.49 31.76
N LYS A 207 -17.75 1.72 32.25
CA LYS A 207 -18.92 2.57 32.61
C LYS A 207 -19.84 2.84 31.41
N VAL A 208 -19.26 3.05 30.20
CA VAL A 208 -20.05 3.25 28.97
C VAL A 208 -20.79 1.96 28.61
N ILE A 209 -20.11 0.81 28.70
CA ILE A 209 -20.71 -0.50 28.41
C ILE A 209 -21.85 -0.82 29.37
N ASP A 210 -21.64 -0.64 30.67
CA ASP A 210 -22.64 -0.90 31.69
C ASP A 210 -23.89 -0.01 31.55
N GLY A 211 -23.72 1.21 31.02
CA GLY A 211 -24.83 2.13 30.78
C GLY A 211 -25.69 1.80 29.55
N ARG A 212 -25.32 0.79 28.75
CA ARG A 212 -26.07 0.31 27.58
C ARG A 212 -26.93 -0.91 27.87
N THR A 213 -26.69 -1.61 28.97
CA THR A 213 -27.48 -2.74 29.43
C THR A 213 -28.60 -2.27 30.34
#